data_6d8be81ea4e021f2aaddcc9eb8d74e48
#
_entry.id   6d8be81ea4e021f2aaddcc9eb8d74e48
#
_cell.length_a   1.000
_cell.length_b   1.000
_cell.length_c   1.000
_cell.angle_alpha   90.00
_cell.angle_beta   90.00
_cell.angle_gamma   90.00
#
_symmetry.space_group_name_H-M   'P 1'
#
loop_
_entity.id
_entity.type
_entity.pdbx_description
1 polymer ?
#
loop_
_entity_poly.entity_id
_entity_poly.type
_entity_poly.pdbx_seq_one_letter_code
_entity_poly.pdbx_strand_id
1 'polypeptide(L)'
;MTSAVLDGEGVICGPDGKSDFDRMRACFSRNGAPEAFLYAFDLLELDGRDLRSEPWARRRALLEQILAEADAGIRLNEHIEDVDGAVVFRQACVMGLEGIVAKRRDSRYRSGRCREWIKIKNPAHPAIERAMLIALSKRARH
;
A
#
# COMPACT_ATOMS: atom_id res chain seq x y z
N MET A 1 15.75 -16.91 -8.56
CA MET A 1 15.46 -15.46 -8.74
C MET A 1 16.74 -14.67 -8.59
N THR A 2 17.07 -13.84 -9.56
CA THR A 2 18.26 -12.98 -9.56
C THR A 2 17.91 -11.51 -9.33
N SER A 3 16.76 -11.07 -9.80
CA SER A 3 16.28 -9.70 -9.58
C SER A 3 14.77 -9.60 -9.60
N ALA A 4 14.23 -8.61 -8.89
CA ALA A 4 12.82 -8.23 -8.94
C ALA A 4 12.65 -6.74 -8.69
N VAL A 5 11.65 -6.14 -9.35
CA VAL A 5 11.20 -4.78 -9.07
C VAL A 5 9.80 -4.86 -8.48
N LEU A 6 9.66 -4.39 -7.25
CA LEU A 6 8.43 -4.43 -6.47
C LEU A 6 7.84 -3.02 -6.34
N ASP A 7 6.53 -2.94 -6.29
CA ASP A 7 5.82 -1.76 -5.79
C ASP A 7 5.30 -2.07 -4.38
N GLY A 8 5.49 -1.12 -3.48
CA GLY A 8 5.17 -1.34 -2.08
C GLY A 8 5.22 -0.06 -1.26
N GLU A 9 4.97 -0.19 0.01
CA GLU A 9 5.03 0.90 0.99
C GLU A 9 5.96 0.54 2.14
N GLY A 10 6.91 1.44 2.42
CA GLY A 10 7.73 1.33 3.62
C GLY A 10 6.91 1.70 4.85
N VAL A 11 6.88 0.82 5.85
CA VAL A 11 6.06 1.01 7.05
C VAL A 11 6.83 0.69 8.32
N ILE A 12 6.45 1.34 9.41
CA ILE A 12 6.71 0.93 10.78
C ILE A 12 5.35 0.69 11.43
N CYS A 13 5.17 -0.45 12.08
CA CYS A 13 3.95 -0.74 12.82
C CYS A 13 4.08 -0.36 14.29
N GLY A 14 3.01 0.21 14.85
CA GLY A 14 2.86 0.40 16.29
C GLY A 14 2.54 -0.91 17.03
N PRO A 15 2.35 -0.86 18.36
CA PRO A 15 2.00 -2.02 19.17
C PRO A 15 0.68 -2.68 18.79
N ASP A 16 -0.23 -1.93 18.17
CA ASP A 16 -1.54 -2.39 17.66
C ASP A 16 -1.47 -3.04 16.28
N GLY A 17 -0.26 -3.17 15.70
CA GLY A 17 -0.04 -3.72 14.36
C GLY A 17 -0.39 -2.79 13.21
N LYS A 18 -0.86 -1.57 13.48
CA LYS A 18 -1.17 -0.57 12.46
C LYS A 18 0.08 0.22 12.06
N SER A 19 0.12 0.67 10.81
CA SER A 19 1.21 1.52 10.34
C SER A 19 1.22 2.86 11.08
N ASP A 20 2.41 3.25 11.54
CA ASP A 20 2.68 4.50 12.26
C ASP A 20 3.51 5.42 11.37
N PHE A 21 2.83 6.30 10.65
CA PHE A 21 3.46 7.22 9.72
C PHE A 21 4.34 8.26 10.43
N ASP A 22 3.93 8.75 11.60
CA ASP A 22 4.69 9.75 12.34
C ASP A 22 6.01 9.14 12.85
N ARG A 23 6.00 7.90 13.29
CA ARG A 23 7.21 7.15 13.68
C ARG A 23 8.10 6.87 12.47
N MET A 24 7.54 6.48 11.33
CA MET A 24 8.29 6.30 10.09
C MET A 24 8.97 7.60 9.67
N ARG A 25 8.24 8.72 9.68
CA ARG A 25 8.76 10.04 9.35
C ARG A 25 9.88 10.48 10.31
N ALA A 26 9.73 10.22 11.60
CA ALA A 26 10.74 10.55 12.61
C ALA A 26 12.04 9.73 12.41
N CYS A 27 11.93 8.50 11.90
CA CYS A 27 13.09 7.65 11.65
C CYS A 27 13.93 8.09 10.45
N PHE A 28 13.35 8.74 9.45
CA PHE A 28 14.12 9.31 8.33
C PHE A 28 15.11 10.39 8.73
N SER A 29 14.87 11.08 9.84
CA SER A 29 15.78 12.11 10.38
C SER A 29 16.87 11.56 11.31
N ARG A 30 16.82 10.27 11.64
CA ARG A 30 17.79 9.55 12.45
C ARG A 30 18.38 8.41 11.63
N ASN A 31 19.67 8.15 11.73
CA ASN A 31 20.41 7.16 10.93
C ASN A 31 19.85 5.73 11.01
N GLY A 32 18.68 5.48 10.43
CA GLY A 32 18.10 4.17 10.23
C GLY A 32 16.81 3.89 11.01
N ALA A 33 16.03 3.00 10.45
CA ALA A 33 14.78 2.50 11.01
C ALA A 33 14.81 0.96 10.97
N PRO A 34 15.49 0.29 11.92
CA PRO A 34 15.65 -1.18 11.89
C PRO A 34 14.30 -1.93 11.98
N GLU A 35 13.25 -1.26 12.45
CA GLU A 35 11.89 -1.81 12.55
C GLU A 35 11.06 -1.60 11.27
N ALA A 36 11.58 -0.84 10.30
CA ALA A 36 10.89 -0.59 9.04
C ALA A 36 10.96 -1.82 8.15
N PHE A 37 9.85 -2.08 7.46
CA PHE A 37 9.78 -3.12 6.43
C PHE A 37 8.96 -2.63 5.24
N LEU A 38 9.09 -3.31 4.10
CA LEU A 38 8.31 -3.04 2.91
C LEU A 38 7.08 -3.95 2.88
N TYR A 39 5.89 -3.37 2.84
CA TYR A 39 4.69 -4.06 2.39
C TYR A 39 4.66 -4.03 0.86
N ALA A 40 4.99 -5.16 0.25
CA ALA A 40 4.93 -5.31 -1.20
C ALA A 40 3.51 -5.67 -1.63
N PHE A 41 2.99 -4.97 -2.63
CA PHE A 41 1.63 -5.19 -3.14
C PHE A 41 1.57 -5.40 -4.65
N ASP A 42 2.65 -5.16 -5.39
CA ASP A 42 2.72 -5.45 -6.81
C ASP A 42 4.14 -5.86 -7.25
N LEU A 43 4.22 -6.60 -8.36
CA LEU A 43 5.47 -7.05 -8.97
C LEU A 43 5.53 -6.51 -10.40
N LEU A 44 6.53 -5.68 -10.68
CA LEU A 44 6.68 -4.98 -11.96
C LEU A 44 7.64 -5.66 -12.92
N GLU A 45 8.68 -6.29 -12.37
CA GLU A 45 9.71 -7.00 -13.14
C GLU A 45 10.21 -8.22 -12.36
N LEU A 46 10.49 -9.29 -13.07
CA LEU A 46 11.10 -10.51 -12.51
C LEU A 46 12.16 -11.03 -13.48
N ASP A 47 13.41 -11.14 -13.00
CA ASP A 47 14.57 -11.63 -13.76
C ASP A 47 14.72 -10.97 -15.14
N GLY A 48 14.52 -9.64 -15.20
CA GLY A 48 14.61 -8.83 -16.42
C GLY A 48 13.35 -8.83 -17.30
N ARG A 49 12.31 -9.59 -16.92
CA ARG A 49 11.03 -9.61 -17.64
C ARG A 49 10.08 -8.57 -17.06
N ASP A 50 9.67 -7.61 -17.88
CA ASP A 50 8.64 -6.63 -17.54
C ASP A 50 7.27 -7.30 -17.44
N LEU A 51 6.61 -7.17 -16.28
CA LEU A 51 5.33 -7.74 -15.96
C LEU A 51 4.18 -6.71 -15.95
N ARG A 52 4.45 -5.44 -16.19
CA ARG A 52 3.45 -4.36 -16.09
C ARG A 52 2.27 -4.54 -17.03
N SER A 53 2.46 -5.20 -18.18
CA SER A 53 1.40 -5.54 -19.14
C SER A 53 0.58 -6.77 -18.75
N GLU A 54 1.05 -7.58 -17.81
CA GLU A 54 0.32 -8.73 -17.30
C GLU A 54 -0.87 -8.30 -16.43
N PRO A 55 -1.94 -9.11 -16.35
CA PRO A 55 -3.04 -8.86 -15.41
C PRO A 55 -2.57 -8.84 -13.96
N TRP A 56 -3.21 -8.00 -13.12
CA TRP A 56 -2.89 -7.93 -11.70
C TRP A 56 -2.87 -9.30 -11.02
N ALA A 57 -3.85 -10.15 -11.29
CA ALA A 57 -3.92 -11.49 -10.71
C ALA A 57 -2.66 -12.33 -11.00
N ARG A 58 -2.08 -12.18 -12.20
CA ARG A 58 -0.84 -12.89 -12.57
C ARG A 58 0.37 -12.33 -11.81
N ARG A 59 0.49 -10.99 -11.76
CA ARG A 59 1.57 -10.33 -11.03
C ARG A 59 1.51 -10.66 -9.54
N ARG A 60 0.29 -10.69 -8.98
CA ARG A 60 0.04 -11.05 -7.58
C ARG A 60 0.47 -12.48 -7.27
N ALA A 61 0.08 -13.45 -8.07
CA ALA A 61 0.47 -14.84 -7.89
C ALA A 61 2.00 -15.04 -7.91
N LEU A 62 2.70 -14.35 -8.82
CA LEU A 62 4.16 -14.37 -8.87
C LEU A 62 4.78 -13.69 -7.64
N LEU A 63 4.23 -12.58 -7.18
CA LEU A 63 4.67 -11.89 -5.96
C LEU A 63 4.57 -12.81 -4.73
N GLU A 64 3.46 -13.51 -4.58
CA GLU A 64 3.27 -14.47 -3.50
C GLU A 64 4.31 -15.57 -3.52
N GLN A 65 4.63 -16.11 -4.70
CA GLN A 65 5.65 -17.13 -4.86
C GLN A 65 7.04 -16.66 -4.45
N ILE A 66 7.46 -15.47 -4.90
CA ILE A 66 8.81 -14.97 -4.60
C ILE A 66 8.98 -14.50 -3.17
N LEU A 67 7.88 -14.10 -2.50
CA LEU A 67 7.90 -13.65 -1.11
C LEU A 67 7.64 -14.77 -0.09
N ALA A 68 7.31 -15.99 -0.53
CA ALA A 68 7.08 -17.12 0.37
C ALA A 68 8.27 -17.42 1.28
N GLU A 69 9.50 -17.14 0.81
CA GLU A 69 10.75 -17.36 1.54
C GLU A 69 11.51 -16.03 1.78
N ALA A 70 10.82 -14.90 1.73
CA ALA A 70 11.45 -13.60 1.91
C ALA A 70 11.82 -13.32 3.37
N ASP A 71 12.88 -12.55 3.55
CA ASP A 71 13.32 -12.06 4.86
C ASP A 71 12.29 -11.11 5.51
N ALA A 72 12.41 -10.93 6.82
CA ALA A 72 11.49 -10.09 7.63
C ALA A 72 11.39 -8.62 7.18
N GLY A 73 12.33 -8.13 6.37
CA GLY A 73 12.34 -6.78 5.83
C GLY A 73 11.34 -6.53 4.69
N ILE A 74 10.78 -7.58 4.10
CA ILE A 74 9.76 -7.50 3.05
C ILE A 74 8.61 -8.42 3.41
N ARG A 75 7.40 -7.90 3.37
CA ARG A 75 6.17 -8.65 3.66
C ARG A 75 5.17 -8.46 2.55
N LEU A 76 4.45 -9.53 2.25
CA LEU A 76 3.31 -9.46 1.34
C LEU A 76 2.18 -8.65 1.99
N ASN A 77 1.69 -7.64 1.31
CA ASN A 77 0.46 -6.98 1.74
C ASN A 77 -0.73 -7.88 1.39
N GLU A 78 -1.45 -8.33 2.42
CA GLU A 78 -2.63 -9.19 2.23
C GLU A 78 -3.73 -8.48 1.45
N HIS A 79 -4.54 -9.27 0.74
CA HIS A 79 -5.70 -8.78 0.01
C HIS A 79 -6.93 -9.65 0.27
N ILE A 80 -8.09 -9.11 -0.01
CA ILE A 80 -9.38 -9.77 0.15
C ILE A 80 -10.04 -9.85 -1.22
N GLU A 81 -10.46 -11.05 -1.61
CA GLU A 81 -11.19 -11.30 -2.85
C GLU A 81 -12.60 -11.82 -2.55
N ASP A 82 -13.49 -11.68 -3.53
CA ASP A 82 -14.84 -12.23 -3.52
C ASP A 82 -15.73 -11.76 -2.34
N VAL A 83 -15.43 -10.58 -1.80
CA VAL A 83 -16.22 -9.92 -0.76
C VAL A 83 -16.69 -8.55 -1.27
N ASP A 84 -17.91 -8.16 -0.90
CA ASP A 84 -18.44 -6.84 -1.22
C ASP A 84 -17.51 -5.74 -0.68
N GLY A 85 -17.05 -4.86 -1.57
CA GLY A 85 -16.13 -3.78 -1.24
C GLY A 85 -16.68 -2.83 -0.17
N ALA A 86 -18.00 -2.62 -0.10
CA ALA A 86 -18.63 -1.81 0.94
C ALA A 86 -18.51 -2.45 2.32
N VAL A 87 -18.57 -3.78 2.42
CA VAL A 87 -18.34 -4.52 3.66
C VAL A 87 -16.89 -4.38 4.10
N VAL A 88 -15.95 -4.59 3.18
CA VAL A 88 -14.51 -4.44 3.45
C VAL A 88 -14.18 -3.02 3.91
N PHE A 89 -14.74 -2.01 3.23
CA PHE A 89 -14.53 -0.62 3.60
C PHE A 89 -15.07 -0.28 5.00
N ARG A 90 -16.28 -0.74 5.33
CA ARG A 90 -16.83 -0.54 6.69
C ARG A 90 -15.95 -1.16 7.76
N GLN A 91 -15.46 -2.37 7.54
CA GLN A 91 -14.54 -3.03 8.48
C GLN A 91 -13.22 -2.27 8.62
N ALA A 92 -12.65 -1.79 7.52
CA ALA A 92 -11.46 -0.95 7.55
C ALA A 92 -11.67 0.33 8.38
N CYS A 93 -12.83 0.98 8.26
CA CYS A 93 -13.19 2.14 9.08
C CYS A 93 -13.32 1.79 10.56
N VAL A 94 -13.99 0.68 10.90
CA VAL A 94 -14.13 0.19 12.29
C VAL A 94 -12.76 -0.11 12.90
N MET A 95 -11.85 -0.66 12.13
CA MET A 95 -10.45 -0.91 12.55
C MET A 95 -9.60 0.36 12.64
N GLY A 96 -10.12 1.50 12.23
CA GLY A 96 -9.39 2.78 12.21
C GLY A 96 -8.29 2.84 11.16
N LEU A 97 -8.42 2.11 10.06
CA LEU A 97 -7.48 2.17 8.93
C LEU A 97 -7.73 3.43 8.07
N GLU A 98 -6.72 3.86 7.34
CA GLU A 98 -6.79 5.04 6.46
C GLU A 98 -7.80 4.86 5.32
N GLY A 99 -8.01 3.64 4.86
CA GLY A 99 -8.93 3.29 3.80
C GLY A 99 -8.56 1.97 3.13
N ILE A 100 -9.08 1.78 1.95
CA ILE A 100 -8.81 0.60 1.12
C ILE A 100 -8.41 1.02 -0.30
N VAL A 101 -7.74 0.11 -1.00
CA VAL A 101 -7.48 0.20 -2.43
C VAL A 101 -8.17 -0.98 -3.11
N ALA A 102 -9.14 -0.68 -3.96
CA ALA A 102 -9.80 -1.68 -4.80
C ALA A 102 -9.09 -1.77 -6.15
N LYS A 103 -8.71 -2.98 -6.56
CA LYS A 103 -7.99 -3.24 -7.80
C LYS A 103 -8.75 -4.24 -8.66
N ARG A 104 -8.86 -3.98 -9.96
CA ARG A 104 -9.41 -4.97 -10.89
C ARG A 104 -8.40 -6.10 -11.13
N ARG A 105 -8.86 -7.34 -11.11
CA ARG A 105 -8.02 -8.54 -11.28
C ARG A 105 -7.31 -8.61 -12.64
N ASP A 106 -7.94 -8.10 -13.68
CA ASP A 106 -7.44 -8.08 -15.06
C ASP A 106 -6.66 -6.81 -15.41
N SER A 107 -6.47 -5.88 -14.43
CA SER A 107 -5.81 -4.62 -14.69
C SER A 107 -4.32 -4.78 -14.93
N ARG A 108 -3.82 -4.00 -15.88
CA ARG A 108 -2.39 -3.79 -16.11
C ARG A 108 -1.85 -2.78 -15.11
N TYR A 109 -0.55 -2.84 -14.85
CA TYR A 109 0.09 -1.81 -14.02
C TYR A 109 0.26 -0.50 -14.81
N ARG A 110 -0.18 0.59 -14.21
CA ARG A 110 0.02 1.95 -14.74
C ARG A 110 0.56 2.84 -13.65
N SER A 111 1.61 3.61 -13.97
CA SER A 111 2.12 4.65 -13.08
C SER A 111 1.14 5.82 -12.99
N GLY A 112 1.02 6.41 -11.79
CA GLY A 112 0.14 7.54 -11.54
C GLY A 112 -1.33 7.15 -11.35
N ARG A 113 -2.25 8.06 -11.68
CA ARG A 113 -3.69 7.82 -11.52
C ARG A 113 -4.19 6.77 -12.51
N CYS A 114 -4.89 5.76 -11.98
CA CYS A 114 -5.46 4.67 -12.75
C CYS A 114 -6.93 4.47 -12.36
N ARG A 115 -7.82 4.35 -13.35
CA ARG A 115 -9.26 4.13 -13.11
C ARG A 115 -9.57 2.71 -12.61
N GLU A 116 -8.66 1.78 -12.83
CA GLU A 116 -8.80 0.37 -12.44
C GLU A 116 -8.34 0.11 -10.98
N TRP A 117 -7.71 1.11 -10.35
CA TRP A 117 -7.30 1.12 -8.95
C TRP A 117 -7.96 2.30 -8.24
N ILE A 118 -8.84 2.02 -7.32
CA ILE A 118 -9.64 3.04 -6.64
C ILE A 118 -9.23 3.09 -5.17
N LYS A 119 -8.73 4.26 -4.73
CA LYS A 119 -8.51 4.54 -3.32
C LYS A 119 -9.77 5.09 -2.69
N ILE A 120 -10.26 4.42 -1.65
CA ILE A 120 -11.42 4.84 -0.86
C ILE A 120 -10.91 5.14 0.54
N LYS A 121 -10.93 6.42 0.92
CA LYS A 121 -10.37 6.90 2.17
C LYS A 121 -11.42 6.92 3.28
N ASN A 122 -10.98 6.54 4.49
CA ASN A 122 -11.76 6.70 5.70
C ASN A 122 -11.78 8.18 6.12
N PRO A 123 -12.91 8.89 6.06
CA PRO A 123 -12.97 10.32 6.36
C PRO A 123 -12.66 10.64 7.83
N ALA A 124 -12.84 9.68 8.74
CA ALA A 124 -12.56 9.83 10.17
C ALA A 124 -11.08 9.55 10.53
N HIS A 125 -10.25 9.15 9.57
CA HIS A 125 -8.84 8.88 9.86
C HIS A 125 -8.03 10.18 10.04
N PRO A 126 -7.17 10.29 11.08
CA PRO A 126 -6.43 11.53 11.39
C PRO A 126 -5.56 12.04 10.24
N ALA A 127 -5.02 11.16 9.39
CA ALA A 127 -4.24 11.55 8.21
C ALA A 127 -5.09 12.30 7.17
N ILE A 128 -6.36 11.94 7.02
CA ILE A 128 -7.30 12.58 6.09
C ILE A 128 -7.72 13.95 6.63
N GLU A 129 -8.02 14.04 7.91
CA GLU A 129 -8.36 15.29 8.58
C GLU A 129 -7.23 16.32 8.47
N ARG A 130 -5.98 15.91 8.72
CA ARG A 130 -4.80 16.76 8.54
C ARG A 130 -4.65 17.24 7.09
N ALA A 131 -4.84 16.38 6.12
CA ALA A 131 -4.77 16.74 4.69
C ALA A 131 -5.85 17.76 4.30
N MET A 132 -7.06 17.63 4.82
CA MET A 132 -8.15 18.59 4.63
C MET A 132 -7.83 19.96 5.24
N LEU A 133 -7.31 20.00 6.47
CA LEU A 133 -6.90 21.23 7.13
C LEU A 133 -5.80 21.98 6.36
N ILE A 134 -4.79 21.25 5.86
CA ILE A 134 -3.74 21.86 5.02
C ILE A 134 -4.31 22.42 3.71
N ALA A 135 -5.21 21.72 3.05
CA ALA A 135 -5.84 22.17 1.81
C ALA A 135 -6.69 23.43 2.03
N LEU A 136 -7.44 23.50 3.14
CA LEU A 136 -8.23 24.68 3.52
C LEU A 136 -7.33 25.87 3.85
N SER A 137 -6.24 25.67 4.57
CA SER A 137 -5.29 26.75 4.92
C SER A 137 -4.61 27.35 3.68
N LYS A 138 -4.33 26.54 2.66
CA LYS A 138 -3.77 27.02 1.39
C LYS A 138 -4.78 27.83 0.59
N ARG A 139 -6.08 27.46 0.60
CA ARG A 139 -7.14 28.23 -0.06
C ARG A 139 -7.42 29.58 0.60
N ALA A 140 -7.28 29.67 1.92
CA ALA A 140 -7.50 30.91 2.66
C ALA A 140 -6.40 31.97 2.46
N ARG A 141 -5.24 31.60 1.87
CA ARG A 141 -4.11 32.51 1.59
C ARG A 141 -4.08 33.05 0.16
N HIS A 142 -5.06 32.68 -0.65
CA HIS A 142 -5.29 33.18 -2.01
C HIS A 142 -6.63 33.91 -2.10
#